data_11082a06a73d1c915255f443724221eb
#
_entry.id   11082a06a73d1c915255f443724221eb
#
_cell.length_a   1.000
_cell.length_b   1.000
_cell.length_c   1.000
_cell.angle_alpha   90.00
_cell.angle_beta   90.00
_cell.angle_gamma   90.00
#
_symmetry.space_group_name_H-M   'P 1'
#
loop_
_entity.id
_entity.type
_entity.pdbx_description
1 polymer ?
#
loop_
_entity_poly.entity_id
_entity_poly.type
_entity_poly.pdbx_seq_one_letter_code
_entity_poly.pdbx_strand_id
1 'polypeptide(L)'
;MKTLFPKGQARRVELSLGPIHYEEAGSGPTLVFVHGALVDGSLWRDTARALSKDHRCIVPTWPLGSHTEPMSGDVTVTAVAALIGEFLETLDLHDVTLLGNDSGGLLTQLAAVHHAERVRDVVLTNCDAFEVFPPKDFEYFFLLPKIPGALTVLSKEMSLFPALARTKTAFGDLTVGRLDNETIRRWMGPAARNRAVRKDLAQLLRSVDRQTSIDVSKRLSDFAGRALLVWGTRDQHFTLELAQRLEAAFVDAELATIESGTTFVMMDEPELVADAVRRFVAGAAQEPKRPVALASA
;
A
#
# COMPACT_ATOMS: atom_id res chain seq x y z
N MET A 1 13.78 -16.66 2.64
CA MET A 1 12.44 -16.18 2.26
C MET A 1 12.24 -16.47 0.78
N LYS A 2 11.07 -16.96 0.37
CA LYS A 2 10.76 -17.09 -1.06
C LYS A 2 10.67 -15.68 -1.65
N THR A 3 11.35 -15.44 -2.77
CA THR A 3 11.28 -14.18 -3.52
C THR A 3 9.88 -13.95 -4.10
N LEU A 4 9.48 -12.70 -4.25
CA LEU A 4 8.21 -12.34 -4.90
C LEU A 4 8.22 -12.75 -6.36
N PHE A 5 9.37 -12.58 -7.00
CA PHE A 5 9.55 -12.90 -8.42
C PHE A 5 10.44 -14.10 -8.60
N PRO A 6 10.09 -15.09 -9.46
CA PRO A 6 10.94 -16.26 -9.73
C PRO A 6 12.33 -15.92 -10.28
N LYS A 7 12.46 -14.80 -11.00
CA LYS A 7 13.71 -14.29 -11.57
C LYS A 7 14.02 -12.87 -11.09
N GLY A 8 13.41 -12.43 -9.96
CA GLY A 8 13.61 -11.11 -9.40
C GLY A 8 14.93 -10.99 -8.65
N GLN A 9 15.36 -9.76 -8.44
CA GLN A 9 16.53 -9.44 -7.64
C GLN A 9 16.07 -8.84 -6.30
N ALA A 10 16.47 -9.47 -5.21
CA ALA A 10 16.36 -8.88 -3.88
C ALA A 10 17.47 -7.85 -3.72
N ARG A 11 17.12 -6.64 -3.34
CA ARG A 11 18.02 -5.50 -3.19
C ARG A 11 17.80 -4.81 -1.86
N ARG A 12 18.74 -3.96 -1.49
CA ARG A 12 18.70 -3.14 -0.29
C ARG A 12 19.29 -1.76 -0.62
N VAL A 13 18.64 -0.72 -0.15
CA VAL A 13 19.13 0.66 -0.24
C VAL A 13 19.15 1.28 1.16
N GLU A 14 20.18 2.06 1.46
CA GLU A 14 20.30 2.81 2.71
C GLU A 14 19.67 4.18 2.53
N LEU A 15 18.73 4.54 3.38
CA LEU A 15 18.05 5.82 3.39
C LEU A 15 18.18 6.50 4.76
N SER A 16 17.71 7.73 4.90
CA SER A 16 17.86 8.54 6.11
C SER A 16 17.32 7.87 7.39
N LEU A 17 16.23 7.13 7.30
CA LEU A 17 15.67 6.37 8.42
C LEU A 17 16.26 4.97 8.58
N GLY A 18 17.04 4.50 7.63
CA GLY A 18 17.63 3.15 7.63
C GLY A 18 17.36 2.38 6.34
N PRO A 19 17.64 1.07 6.33
CA PRO A 19 17.61 0.27 5.13
C PRO A 19 16.19 -0.05 4.65
N ILE A 20 15.96 0.10 3.36
CA ILE A 20 14.76 -0.41 2.69
C ILE A 20 15.12 -1.61 1.81
N HIS A 21 14.53 -2.75 2.13
CA HIS A 21 14.59 -3.93 1.29
C HIS A 21 13.52 -3.88 0.21
N TYR A 22 13.88 -4.23 -1.01
CA TYR A 22 12.94 -4.31 -2.12
C TYR A 22 13.28 -5.44 -3.08
N GLU A 23 12.30 -5.89 -3.79
CA GLU A 23 12.49 -6.82 -4.91
C GLU A 23 12.18 -6.12 -6.23
N GLU A 24 12.94 -6.44 -7.25
CA GLU A 24 12.82 -5.82 -8.58
C GLU A 24 12.76 -6.89 -9.67
N ALA A 25 11.84 -6.72 -10.61
CA ALA A 25 11.74 -7.56 -11.80
C ALA A 25 11.09 -6.82 -12.97
N GLY A 26 11.33 -7.32 -14.17
CA GLY A 26 10.78 -6.77 -15.41
C GLY A 26 11.56 -5.59 -15.97
N SER A 27 11.06 -5.03 -17.05
CA SER A 27 11.61 -3.86 -17.74
C SER A 27 10.49 -3.08 -18.44
N GLY A 28 10.71 -1.81 -18.69
CA GLY A 28 9.69 -0.91 -19.25
C GLY A 28 9.35 0.23 -18.30
N PRO A 29 8.15 0.82 -18.38
CA PRO A 29 7.70 1.86 -17.46
C PRO A 29 7.81 1.41 -15.99
N THR A 30 8.30 2.31 -15.12
CA THR A 30 8.61 1.97 -13.75
C THR A 30 7.38 2.07 -12.85
N LEU A 31 7.09 0.98 -12.14
CA LEU A 31 6.04 0.86 -11.13
C LEU A 31 6.67 0.65 -9.75
N VAL A 32 6.31 1.48 -8.77
CA VAL A 32 6.76 1.33 -7.37
C VAL A 32 5.55 1.11 -6.49
N PHE A 33 5.59 0.04 -5.68
CA PHE A 33 4.46 -0.43 -4.90
C PHE A 33 4.55 0.02 -3.44
N VAL A 34 3.42 0.48 -2.90
CA VAL A 34 3.31 0.95 -1.51
C VAL A 34 2.21 0.15 -0.82
N HIS A 35 2.61 -0.73 0.09
CA HIS A 35 1.71 -1.57 0.87
C HIS A 35 1.21 -0.85 2.12
N GLY A 36 0.14 -1.39 2.75
CA GLY A 36 -0.42 -0.88 3.99
C GLY A 36 0.33 -1.30 5.27
N ALA A 37 -0.20 -0.90 6.42
CA ALA A 37 0.34 -1.26 7.72
C ALA A 37 0.20 -2.77 8.00
N LEU A 38 1.17 -3.34 8.75
CA LEU A 38 1.20 -4.75 9.18
C LEU A 38 1.32 -5.78 8.06
N VAL A 39 1.47 -5.36 6.81
CA VAL A 39 1.76 -6.22 5.66
C VAL A 39 3.10 -5.84 5.04
N ASP A 40 3.59 -6.59 4.06
CA ASP A 40 4.82 -6.29 3.30
C ASP A 40 4.57 -6.29 1.80
N GLY A 41 5.60 -6.07 1.00
CA GLY A 41 5.49 -6.05 -0.47
C GLY A 41 4.86 -7.31 -1.07
N SER A 42 4.78 -8.43 -0.33
CA SER A 42 4.12 -9.65 -0.82
C SER A 42 2.60 -9.51 -1.00
N LEU A 43 2.00 -8.45 -0.46
CA LEU A 43 0.62 -8.06 -0.77
C LEU A 43 0.39 -7.91 -2.27
N TRP A 44 1.37 -7.36 -2.97
CA TRP A 44 1.35 -7.08 -4.40
C TRP A 44 1.89 -8.22 -5.28
N ARG A 45 2.26 -9.38 -4.69
CA ARG A 45 3.02 -10.45 -5.36
C ARG A 45 2.47 -10.82 -6.72
N ASP A 46 1.21 -11.17 -6.80
CA ASP A 46 0.65 -11.76 -8.02
C ASP A 46 0.36 -10.68 -9.07
N THR A 47 -0.14 -9.52 -8.66
CA THR A 47 -0.28 -8.34 -9.53
C THR A 47 1.08 -7.86 -10.06
N ALA A 48 2.10 -7.74 -9.20
CA ALA A 48 3.44 -7.32 -9.63
C ALA A 48 4.09 -8.34 -10.58
N ARG A 49 3.86 -9.65 -10.37
CA ARG A 49 4.29 -10.70 -11.30
C ARG A 49 3.62 -10.57 -12.66
N ALA A 50 2.32 -10.31 -12.68
CA ALA A 50 1.60 -10.09 -13.92
C ALA A 50 2.17 -8.88 -14.67
N LEU A 51 2.38 -7.76 -13.97
CA LEU A 51 2.90 -6.51 -14.53
C LEU A 51 4.39 -6.59 -14.93
N SER A 52 5.20 -7.43 -14.28
CA SER A 52 6.64 -7.55 -14.60
C SER A 52 6.94 -8.16 -15.98
N LYS A 53 5.92 -8.58 -16.71
CA LYS A 53 6.06 -9.05 -18.10
C LYS A 53 6.38 -7.89 -19.06
N ASP A 54 5.94 -6.68 -18.73
CA ASP A 54 5.99 -5.49 -19.61
C ASP A 54 6.30 -4.19 -18.86
N HIS A 55 6.48 -4.25 -17.53
CA HIS A 55 6.85 -3.12 -16.67
C HIS A 55 8.03 -3.46 -15.78
N ARG A 56 8.81 -2.44 -15.40
CA ARG A 56 9.79 -2.54 -14.33
C ARG A 56 9.07 -2.41 -12.98
N CYS A 57 8.90 -3.51 -12.27
CA CYS A 57 8.22 -3.55 -10.98
C CYS A 57 9.22 -3.52 -9.82
N ILE A 58 9.12 -2.53 -8.95
CA ILE A 58 9.93 -2.33 -7.76
C ILE A 58 8.99 -2.44 -6.54
N VAL A 59 9.20 -3.46 -5.71
CA VAL A 59 8.31 -3.80 -4.59
C VAL A 59 9.07 -3.69 -3.28
N PRO A 60 9.09 -2.51 -2.64
CA PRO A 60 9.72 -2.31 -1.34
C PRO A 60 8.90 -2.93 -0.21
N THR A 61 9.59 -3.20 0.91
CA THR A 61 8.99 -3.40 2.22
C THR A 61 9.21 -2.14 3.06
N TRP A 62 8.19 -1.31 3.13
CA TRP A 62 8.20 -0.06 3.89
C TRP A 62 8.16 -0.32 5.40
N PRO A 63 8.63 0.61 6.26
CA PRO A 63 8.73 0.40 7.70
C PRO A 63 7.37 0.51 8.42
N LEU A 64 6.39 -0.28 7.97
CA LEU A 64 5.00 -0.27 8.43
C LEU A 64 4.65 -1.44 9.37
N GLY A 65 5.68 -2.09 9.97
CA GLY A 65 5.51 -3.15 10.97
C GLY A 65 5.92 -4.55 10.51
N SER A 66 6.11 -4.77 9.20
CA SER A 66 6.55 -6.06 8.63
C SER A 66 7.96 -6.01 8.05
N HIS A 67 8.65 -4.88 8.16
CA HIS A 67 10.07 -4.75 7.82
C HIS A 67 10.96 -5.57 8.76
N THR A 68 12.10 -6.00 8.28
CA THR A 68 12.97 -6.95 8.99
C THR A 68 14.11 -6.29 9.74
N GLU A 69 14.59 -5.15 9.29
CA GLU A 69 15.64 -4.34 9.93
C GLU A 69 15.00 -3.09 10.55
N PRO A 70 15.31 -2.76 11.81
CA PRO A 70 14.73 -1.59 12.48
C PRO A 70 15.24 -0.29 11.89
N MET A 71 14.44 0.76 12.01
CA MET A 71 14.79 2.11 11.59
C MET A 71 15.60 2.82 12.66
N SER A 72 16.44 3.79 12.25
CA SER A 72 17.31 4.58 13.13
C SER A 72 16.64 5.87 13.62
N GLY A 73 15.55 6.33 12.95
CA GLY A 73 14.85 7.56 13.27
C GLY A 73 13.42 7.34 13.76
N ASP A 74 12.64 8.41 13.78
CA ASP A 74 11.24 8.36 14.16
C ASP A 74 10.37 7.95 12.96
N VAL A 75 9.74 6.79 13.09
CA VAL A 75 8.83 6.25 12.06
C VAL A 75 7.45 6.87 12.27
N THR A 76 7.15 7.88 11.48
CA THR A 76 5.84 8.54 11.44
C THR A 76 5.21 8.43 10.05
N VAL A 77 3.91 8.66 9.92
CA VAL A 77 3.21 8.64 8.62
C VAL A 77 3.89 9.60 7.63
N THR A 78 4.18 10.83 8.05
CA THR A 78 4.84 11.83 7.20
C THR A 78 6.28 11.49 6.90
N ALA A 79 7.03 10.91 7.86
CA ALA A 79 8.40 10.48 7.65
C ALA A 79 8.49 9.32 6.65
N VAL A 80 7.57 8.36 6.70
CA VAL A 80 7.51 7.26 5.71
C VAL A 80 7.12 7.77 4.34
N ALA A 81 6.19 8.75 4.25
CA ALA A 81 5.87 9.38 2.96
C ALA A 81 7.10 10.11 2.37
N ALA A 82 7.87 10.85 3.19
CA ALA A 82 9.12 11.47 2.76
C ALA A 82 10.17 10.43 2.33
N LEU A 83 10.23 9.28 3.04
CA LEU A 83 11.13 8.17 2.71
C LEU A 83 10.82 7.56 1.33
N ILE A 84 9.55 7.58 0.89
CA ILE A 84 9.19 7.18 -0.49
C ILE A 84 9.85 8.12 -1.50
N GLY A 85 9.79 9.43 -1.29
CA GLY A 85 10.47 10.41 -2.14
C GLY A 85 11.99 10.21 -2.16
N GLU A 86 12.61 10.06 -0.99
CA GLU A 86 14.04 9.77 -0.86
C GLU A 86 14.45 8.46 -1.57
N PHE A 87 13.59 7.44 -1.50
CA PHE A 87 13.81 6.18 -2.23
C PHE A 87 13.83 6.39 -3.74
N LEU A 88 12.89 7.16 -4.27
CA LEU A 88 12.86 7.50 -5.69
C LEU A 88 14.10 8.30 -6.10
N GLU A 89 14.52 9.23 -5.26
CA GLU A 89 15.72 10.04 -5.49
C GLU A 89 16.99 9.21 -5.47
N THR A 90 17.19 8.42 -4.41
CA THR A 90 18.41 7.61 -4.21
C THR A 90 18.60 6.57 -5.31
N LEU A 91 17.52 6.03 -5.85
CA LEU A 91 17.57 5.09 -6.97
C LEU A 91 17.51 5.77 -8.36
N ASP A 92 17.53 7.10 -8.39
CA ASP A 92 17.42 7.92 -9.60
C ASP A 92 16.23 7.50 -10.49
N LEU A 93 15.08 7.31 -9.85
CA LEU A 93 13.83 6.95 -10.54
C LEU A 93 13.06 8.22 -10.94
N HIS A 94 12.65 8.25 -12.19
CA HIS A 94 11.86 9.32 -12.79
C HIS A 94 10.65 8.74 -13.51
N ASP A 95 9.64 9.55 -13.74
CA ASP A 95 8.40 9.17 -14.45
C ASP A 95 7.74 7.91 -13.86
N VAL A 96 7.77 7.82 -12.52
CA VAL A 96 7.29 6.64 -11.80
C VAL A 96 5.77 6.64 -11.69
N THR A 97 5.15 5.49 -11.86
CA THR A 97 3.79 5.26 -11.37
C THR A 97 3.86 4.64 -9.97
N LEU A 98 3.31 5.34 -8.96
CA LEU A 98 3.18 4.81 -7.60
C LEU A 98 1.86 4.04 -7.45
N LEU A 99 1.92 2.83 -6.89
CA LEU A 99 0.73 2.02 -6.61
C LEU A 99 0.54 1.86 -5.11
N GLY A 100 -0.54 2.37 -4.54
CA GLY A 100 -0.81 2.35 -3.10
C GLY A 100 -2.10 1.64 -2.72
N ASN A 101 -2.08 0.94 -1.57
CA ASN A 101 -3.23 0.26 -0.99
C ASN A 101 -3.32 0.51 0.52
N ASP A 102 -4.53 0.58 1.06
CA ASP A 102 -4.78 0.80 2.48
C ASP A 102 -4.04 2.06 2.98
N SER A 103 -3.35 2.05 4.09
CA SER A 103 -2.50 3.17 4.53
C SER A 103 -1.35 3.50 3.56
N GLY A 104 -0.92 2.54 2.74
CA GLY A 104 0.00 2.80 1.63
C GLY A 104 -0.59 3.70 0.55
N GLY A 105 -1.91 3.71 0.38
CA GLY A 105 -2.57 4.66 -0.52
C GLY A 105 -2.50 6.10 -0.01
N LEU A 106 -2.65 6.32 1.30
CA LEU A 106 -2.41 7.65 1.90
C LEU A 106 -0.95 8.09 1.73
N LEU A 107 0.01 7.16 1.97
CA LEU A 107 1.43 7.45 1.76
C LEU A 107 1.72 7.80 0.29
N THR A 108 1.06 7.14 -0.65
CA THR A 108 1.13 7.44 -2.09
C THR A 108 0.58 8.83 -2.40
N GLN A 109 -0.56 9.22 -1.83
CA GLN A 109 -1.12 10.57 -1.97
C GLN A 109 -0.16 11.63 -1.44
N LEU A 110 0.42 11.42 -0.25
CA LEU A 110 1.43 12.31 0.33
C LEU A 110 2.67 12.43 -0.56
N ALA A 111 3.20 11.31 -1.06
CA ALA A 111 4.37 11.29 -1.94
C ALA A 111 4.07 12.00 -3.27
N ALA A 112 2.91 11.80 -3.86
CA ALA A 112 2.50 12.45 -5.11
C ALA A 112 2.42 13.98 -4.98
N VAL A 113 1.89 14.48 -3.85
CA VAL A 113 1.78 15.93 -3.60
C VAL A 113 3.13 16.57 -3.28
N HIS A 114 4.03 15.85 -2.59
CA HIS A 114 5.30 16.42 -2.11
C HIS A 114 6.51 16.13 -3.00
N HIS A 115 6.44 15.12 -3.88
CA HIS A 115 7.51 14.68 -4.78
C HIS A 115 7.02 14.51 -6.23
N ALA A 116 6.13 15.43 -6.65
CA ALA A 116 5.48 15.40 -7.97
C ALA A 116 6.48 15.37 -9.14
N GLU A 117 7.70 15.90 -8.95
CA GLU A 117 8.74 15.94 -9.99
C GLU A 117 9.27 14.56 -10.38
N ARG A 118 9.04 13.53 -9.56
CA ARG A 118 9.47 12.14 -9.83
C ARG A 118 8.30 11.20 -10.11
N VAL A 119 7.09 11.63 -9.74
CA VAL A 119 5.87 10.81 -9.84
C VAL A 119 5.05 11.28 -11.04
N ARG A 120 4.98 10.44 -12.07
CA ARG A 120 4.17 10.72 -13.27
C ARG A 120 2.70 10.45 -13.03
N ASP A 121 2.36 9.30 -12.46
CA ASP A 121 1.01 8.84 -12.26
C ASP A 121 0.86 8.15 -10.89
N VAL A 122 -0.36 8.06 -10.38
CA VAL A 122 -0.68 7.26 -9.20
C VAL A 122 -1.77 6.24 -9.49
N VAL A 123 -1.68 5.08 -8.85
CA VAL A 123 -2.73 4.08 -8.81
C VAL A 123 -3.10 3.84 -7.35
N LEU A 124 -4.35 4.09 -6.99
CA LEU A 124 -4.87 3.89 -5.65
C LEU A 124 -5.86 2.74 -5.63
N THR A 125 -5.65 1.79 -4.73
CA THR A 125 -6.59 0.70 -4.52
C THR A 125 -7.11 0.76 -3.11
N ASN A 126 -8.40 0.67 -2.88
CA ASN A 126 -9.07 0.67 -1.57
C ASN A 126 -8.18 1.20 -0.45
N CYS A 127 -8.24 2.49 -0.13
CA CYS A 127 -7.26 3.13 0.73
C CYS A 127 -7.81 4.27 1.59
N ASP A 128 -7.04 4.63 2.59
CA ASP A 128 -7.26 5.79 3.45
C ASP A 128 -7.30 7.10 2.63
N ALA A 129 -8.29 7.93 2.92
CA ALA A 129 -8.44 9.27 2.38
C ALA A 129 -9.41 10.11 3.22
N PHE A 130 -9.30 11.41 3.15
CA PHE A 130 -10.15 12.38 3.85
C PHE A 130 -10.25 12.07 5.35
N GLU A 131 -11.47 11.98 5.88
CA GLU A 131 -11.74 11.63 7.29
C GLU A 131 -11.64 10.13 7.59
N VAL A 132 -11.53 9.28 6.55
CA VAL A 132 -11.40 7.82 6.69
C VAL A 132 -9.92 7.46 6.86
N PHE A 133 -9.35 7.86 8.00
CA PHE A 133 -7.99 7.50 8.44
C PHE A 133 -7.88 7.66 9.96
N PRO A 134 -7.78 6.55 10.69
CA PRO A 134 -8.01 5.18 10.23
C PRO A 134 -9.51 4.88 10.04
N PRO A 135 -9.87 3.80 9.33
CA PRO A 135 -11.25 3.31 9.31
C PRO A 135 -11.72 2.97 10.73
N LYS A 136 -12.99 3.23 11.03
CA LYS A 136 -13.56 3.09 12.39
C LYS A 136 -13.32 1.71 13.01
N ASP A 137 -13.45 0.66 12.22
CA ASP A 137 -13.31 -0.73 12.67
C ASP A 137 -11.88 -1.06 13.12
N PHE A 138 -10.90 -0.24 12.73
CA PHE A 138 -9.48 -0.39 13.07
C PHE A 138 -8.97 0.66 14.05
N GLU A 139 -9.79 1.58 14.54
CA GLU A 139 -9.36 2.62 15.49
C GLU A 139 -8.69 2.03 16.76
N TYR A 140 -9.12 0.85 17.19
CA TYR A 140 -8.52 0.19 18.36
C TYR A 140 -7.03 -0.14 18.18
N PHE A 141 -6.55 -0.40 16.93
CA PHE A 141 -5.13 -0.63 16.67
C PHE A 141 -4.25 0.53 17.11
N PHE A 142 -4.76 1.76 16.96
CA PHE A 142 -4.04 2.99 17.29
C PHE A 142 -4.02 3.28 18.79
N LEU A 143 -4.78 2.52 19.57
CA LEU A 143 -4.73 2.53 21.03
C LEU A 143 -3.70 1.53 21.59
N LEU A 144 -3.35 0.49 20.85
CA LEU A 144 -2.42 -0.56 21.30
C LEU A 144 -1.06 -0.03 21.76
N PRO A 145 -0.43 0.96 21.10
CA PRO A 145 0.84 1.52 21.57
C PRO A 145 0.76 2.24 22.92
N LYS A 146 -0.45 2.59 23.39
CA LYS A 146 -0.68 3.22 24.70
C LYS A 146 -0.74 2.18 25.82
N ILE A 147 -0.91 0.89 25.49
CA ILE A 147 -1.03 -0.20 26.45
C ILE A 147 0.29 -0.96 26.47
N PRO A 148 1.02 -0.98 27.62
CA PRO A 148 2.29 -1.69 27.72
C PRO A 148 2.16 -3.17 27.32
N GLY A 149 3.00 -3.61 26.39
CA GLY A 149 3.03 -5.01 25.96
C GLY A 149 1.97 -5.42 24.91
N ALA A 150 0.94 -4.61 24.65
CA ALA A 150 -0.16 -5.00 23.76
C ALA A 150 0.32 -5.35 22.32
N LEU A 151 1.17 -4.54 21.72
CA LEU A 151 1.76 -4.86 20.41
C LEU A 151 2.63 -6.12 20.43
N THR A 152 3.26 -6.44 21.56
CA THR A 152 4.04 -7.67 21.71
C THR A 152 3.13 -8.89 21.74
N VAL A 153 2.04 -8.81 22.49
CA VAL A 153 1.05 -9.88 22.58
C VAL A 153 0.42 -10.06 21.19
N LEU A 154 -0.13 -9.01 20.61
CA LEU A 154 -0.79 -9.07 19.30
C LEU A 154 0.11 -9.71 18.23
N SER A 155 1.33 -9.19 18.04
CA SER A 155 2.22 -9.68 16.99
C SER A 155 2.65 -11.13 17.22
N LYS A 156 2.92 -11.53 18.47
CA LYS A 156 3.28 -12.91 18.82
C LYS A 156 2.09 -13.86 18.63
N GLU A 157 0.93 -13.50 19.15
CA GLU A 157 -0.27 -14.33 19.04
C GLU A 157 -0.67 -14.56 17.58
N MET A 158 -0.71 -13.51 16.75
CA MET A 158 -1.04 -13.65 15.33
C MET A 158 0.04 -14.45 14.56
N SER A 159 1.31 -14.33 14.93
CA SER A 159 2.39 -15.09 14.29
C SER A 159 2.35 -16.57 14.69
N LEU A 160 2.07 -16.89 15.95
CA LEU A 160 2.00 -18.25 16.48
C LEU A 160 0.68 -18.95 16.09
N PHE A 161 -0.42 -18.20 16.17
CA PHE A 161 -1.77 -18.66 15.88
C PHE A 161 -2.39 -17.87 14.72
N PRO A 162 -2.02 -18.19 13.46
CA PRO A 162 -2.49 -17.44 12.29
C PRO A 162 -4.02 -17.37 12.12
N ALA A 163 -4.76 -18.25 12.80
CA ALA A 163 -6.22 -18.18 12.81
C ALA A 163 -6.75 -16.86 13.40
N LEU A 164 -6.04 -16.26 14.36
CA LEU A 164 -6.42 -14.97 14.98
C LEU A 164 -6.31 -13.82 13.97
N ALA A 165 -5.34 -13.87 13.07
CA ALA A 165 -5.18 -12.86 12.03
C ALA A 165 -6.28 -12.92 10.94
N ARG A 166 -7.06 -14.01 10.89
CA ARG A 166 -8.18 -14.17 9.93
C ARG A 166 -9.53 -13.77 10.51
N THR A 167 -9.55 -13.18 11.69
CA THR A 167 -10.78 -12.62 12.24
C THR A 167 -11.14 -11.32 11.54
N LYS A 168 -12.42 -10.95 11.56
CA LYS A 168 -12.93 -9.68 10.97
C LYS A 168 -12.25 -8.44 11.55
N THR A 169 -11.83 -8.51 12.80
CA THR A 169 -11.10 -7.44 13.49
C THR A 169 -9.61 -7.39 13.12
N ALA A 170 -9.15 -8.20 12.17
CA ALA A 170 -7.76 -8.19 11.68
C ALA A 170 -7.76 -8.19 10.14
N PHE A 171 -7.26 -9.24 9.49
CA PHE A 171 -7.20 -9.30 8.02
C PHE A 171 -8.39 -10.05 7.38
N GLY A 172 -9.34 -10.57 8.18
CA GLY A 172 -10.36 -11.52 7.71
C GLY A 172 -11.35 -10.94 6.71
N ASP A 173 -11.65 -9.64 6.80
CA ASP A 173 -12.56 -8.95 5.89
C ASP A 173 -11.83 -8.15 4.80
N LEU A 174 -10.48 -8.14 4.83
CA LEU A 174 -9.68 -7.36 3.87
C LEU A 174 -9.41 -8.11 2.55
N THR A 175 -9.73 -9.40 2.49
CA THR A 175 -9.62 -10.23 1.27
C THR A 175 -10.77 -11.24 1.22
N VAL A 176 -11.23 -11.53 0.02
CA VAL A 176 -12.23 -12.60 -0.23
C VAL A 176 -11.62 -13.97 0.02
N GLY A 177 -10.33 -14.11 -0.31
CA GLY A 177 -9.58 -15.34 -0.14
C GLY A 177 -9.19 -15.60 1.31
N ARG A 178 -8.82 -16.85 1.60
CA ARG A 178 -8.25 -17.19 2.90
C ARG A 178 -6.74 -17.01 2.89
N LEU A 179 -6.23 -16.06 3.67
CA LEU A 179 -4.80 -15.90 3.89
C LEU A 179 -4.17 -17.18 4.43
N ASP A 180 -3.11 -17.66 3.80
CA ASP A 180 -2.38 -18.83 4.27
C ASP A 180 -1.51 -18.52 5.50
N ASN A 181 -1.06 -19.56 6.18
CA ASN A 181 -0.26 -19.42 7.40
C ASN A 181 1.13 -18.85 7.12
N GLU A 182 1.72 -19.09 5.94
CA GLU A 182 3.03 -18.57 5.57
C GLU A 182 2.96 -17.05 5.39
N THR A 183 1.94 -16.57 4.70
CA THR A 183 1.69 -15.13 4.50
C THR A 183 1.51 -14.40 5.84
N ILE A 184 0.66 -14.91 6.73
CA ILE A 184 0.45 -14.28 8.04
C ILE A 184 1.73 -14.27 8.88
N ARG A 185 2.49 -15.38 8.91
CA ARG A 185 3.77 -15.44 9.63
C ARG A 185 4.83 -14.55 8.99
N ARG A 186 4.78 -14.34 7.69
CA ARG A 186 5.64 -13.41 6.98
C ARG A 186 5.36 -11.99 7.44
N TRP A 187 4.11 -11.58 7.49
CA TRP A 187 3.71 -10.23 7.86
C TRP A 187 3.92 -9.93 9.35
N MET A 188 3.45 -10.83 10.21
CA MET A 188 3.49 -10.61 11.67
C MET A 188 4.82 -11.00 12.32
N GLY A 189 5.61 -11.84 11.65
CA GLY A 189 6.84 -12.41 12.21
C GLY A 189 7.92 -11.39 12.56
N PRO A 190 8.22 -10.38 11.75
CA PRO A 190 9.22 -9.37 12.08
C PRO A 190 8.89 -8.65 13.40
N ALA A 191 7.70 -8.09 13.53
CA ALA A 191 7.25 -7.46 14.77
C ALA A 191 7.19 -8.46 15.96
N ALA A 192 6.81 -9.72 15.73
CA ALA A 192 6.78 -10.74 16.78
C ALA A 192 8.17 -11.03 17.38
N ARG A 193 9.21 -11.05 16.55
CA ARG A 193 10.57 -11.44 16.93
C ARG A 193 11.47 -10.27 17.32
N ASN A 194 11.29 -9.10 16.71
CA ASN A 194 12.17 -7.96 16.88
C ASN A 194 11.50 -6.82 17.68
N ARG A 195 12.06 -6.52 18.86
CA ARG A 195 11.56 -5.43 19.73
C ARG A 195 11.71 -4.05 19.06
N ALA A 196 12.78 -3.85 18.30
CA ALA A 196 13.03 -2.56 17.65
C ALA A 196 12.03 -2.31 16.51
N VAL A 197 11.71 -3.32 15.69
CA VAL A 197 10.64 -3.24 14.69
C VAL A 197 9.26 -2.95 15.33
N ARG A 198 9.00 -3.53 16.53
CA ARG A 198 7.77 -3.17 17.27
C ARG A 198 7.78 -1.73 17.78
N LYS A 199 8.96 -1.19 18.12
CA LYS A 199 9.10 0.23 18.48
C LYS A 199 8.74 1.11 17.28
N ASP A 200 9.26 0.78 16.10
CA ASP A 200 8.98 1.50 14.86
C ASP A 200 7.47 1.46 14.54
N LEU A 201 6.86 0.28 14.62
CA LEU A 201 5.40 0.14 14.48
C LEU A 201 4.63 0.97 15.52
N ALA A 202 5.09 1.00 16.78
CA ALA A 202 4.46 1.79 17.82
C ALA A 202 4.57 3.30 17.56
N GLN A 203 5.67 3.77 17.01
CA GLN A 203 5.86 5.17 16.60
C GLN A 203 4.91 5.52 15.45
N LEU A 204 4.86 4.67 14.41
CA LEU A 204 3.94 4.83 13.29
C LEU A 204 2.48 4.96 13.77
N LEU A 205 2.01 4.00 14.56
CA LEU A 205 0.62 4.00 15.04
C LEU A 205 0.29 5.20 15.94
N ARG A 206 1.26 5.72 16.71
CA ARG A 206 1.07 6.95 17.51
C ARG A 206 1.03 8.21 16.68
N SER A 207 1.64 8.20 15.50
CA SER A 207 1.71 9.37 14.59
C SER A 207 0.50 9.49 13.69
N VAL A 208 -0.41 8.51 13.72
CA VAL A 208 -1.63 8.56 12.92
C VAL A 208 -2.49 9.73 13.38
N ASP A 209 -2.72 10.63 12.45
CA ASP A 209 -3.56 11.82 12.64
C ASP A 209 -4.48 11.97 11.43
N ARG A 210 -5.77 11.98 11.70
CA ARG A 210 -6.82 12.17 10.68
C ARG A 210 -6.64 13.48 9.91
N GLN A 211 -6.11 14.52 10.57
CA GLN A 211 -5.88 15.80 9.92
C GLN A 211 -4.87 15.69 8.77
N THR A 212 -3.84 14.85 8.90
CA THR A 212 -2.88 14.59 7.83
C THR A 212 -3.56 14.07 6.55
N SER A 213 -4.51 13.14 6.68
CA SER A 213 -5.27 12.61 5.54
C SER A 213 -6.21 13.66 4.94
N ILE A 214 -6.91 14.43 5.79
CA ILE A 214 -7.79 15.52 5.34
C ILE A 214 -7.00 16.58 4.57
N ASP A 215 -5.83 16.96 5.06
CA ASP A 215 -5.05 18.04 4.46
C ASP A 215 -4.41 17.64 3.14
N VAL A 216 -3.88 16.40 3.01
CA VAL A 216 -3.38 15.94 1.72
C VAL A 216 -4.52 15.76 0.71
N SER A 217 -5.69 15.29 1.14
CA SER A 217 -6.84 15.12 0.25
C SER A 217 -7.32 16.44 -0.37
N LYS A 218 -7.18 17.58 0.34
CA LYS A 218 -7.47 18.92 -0.20
C LYS A 218 -6.46 19.39 -1.25
N ARG A 219 -5.29 18.76 -1.29
CA ARG A 219 -4.17 19.12 -2.17
C ARG A 219 -3.99 18.16 -3.34
N LEU A 220 -4.85 17.16 -3.50
CA LEU A 220 -4.75 16.21 -4.61
C LEU A 220 -4.92 16.88 -5.98
N SER A 221 -5.62 18.02 -6.04
CA SER A 221 -5.68 18.87 -7.25
C SER A 221 -4.37 19.58 -7.58
N ASP A 222 -3.39 19.62 -6.65
CA ASP A 222 -2.05 20.16 -6.93
C ASP A 222 -1.20 19.16 -7.73
N PHE A 223 -1.56 17.89 -7.70
CA PHE A 223 -0.87 16.85 -8.46
C PHE A 223 -1.30 16.91 -9.94
N ALA A 224 -0.36 17.27 -10.81
CA ALA A 224 -0.61 17.42 -12.23
C ALA A 224 -0.61 16.09 -13.02
N GLY A 225 -0.16 15.01 -12.40
CA GLY A 225 -0.18 13.66 -12.98
C GLY A 225 -1.60 13.06 -12.97
N ARG A 226 -1.73 11.90 -13.61
CA ARG A 226 -3.01 11.18 -13.67
C ARG A 226 -3.19 10.24 -12.48
N ALA A 227 -4.41 9.99 -12.11
CA ALA A 227 -4.77 9.02 -11.08
C ALA A 227 -5.68 7.92 -11.61
N LEU A 228 -5.36 6.67 -11.32
CA LEU A 228 -6.25 5.53 -11.50
C LEU A 228 -6.68 5.02 -10.14
N LEU A 229 -7.98 4.91 -9.93
CA LEU A 229 -8.55 4.26 -8.76
C LEU A 229 -9.05 2.88 -9.18
N VAL A 230 -8.50 1.80 -8.60
CA VAL A 230 -8.98 0.43 -8.82
C VAL A 230 -9.62 -0.06 -7.54
N TRP A 231 -10.94 -0.20 -7.54
CA TRP A 231 -11.68 -0.33 -6.29
C TRP A 231 -12.52 -1.59 -6.21
N GLY A 232 -12.22 -2.43 -5.19
CA GLY A 232 -13.05 -3.56 -4.83
C GLY A 232 -14.35 -3.08 -4.17
N THR A 233 -15.51 -3.38 -4.77
CA THR A 233 -16.79 -2.82 -4.31
C THR A 233 -17.40 -3.58 -3.13
N ARG A 234 -16.83 -4.72 -2.74
CA ARG A 234 -17.26 -5.47 -1.54
C ARG A 234 -16.61 -4.97 -0.26
N ASP A 235 -15.71 -3.99 -0.36
CA ASP A 235 -15.05 -3.40 0.79
C ASP A 235 -16.04 -2.62 1.67
N GLN A 236 -16.06 -2.94 2.96
CA GLN A 236 -16.91 -2.28 3.96
C GLN A 236 -16.18 -1.14 4.68
N HIS A 237 -14.85 -1.07 4.57
CA HIS A 237 -14.00 -0.09 5.23
C HIS A 237 -13.73 1.12 4.33
N PHE A 238 -13.41 0.86 3.08
CA PHE A 238 -13.19 1.88 2.04
C PHE A 238 -14.28 1.76 0.98
N THR A 239 -15.37 2.48 1.18
CA THR A 239 -16.57 2.39 0.36
C THR A 239 -16.36 2.94 -1.06
N LEU A 240 -17.20 2.54 -2.00
CA LEU A 240 -17.20 3.10 -3.36
C LEU A 240 -17.42 4.62 -3.37
N GLU A 241 -18.20 5.15 -2.42
CA GLU A 241 -18.38 6.60 -2.25
C GLU A 241 -17.05 7.30 -1.96
N LEU A 242 -16.18 6.68 -1.13
CA LEU A 242 -14.84 7.22 -0.87
C LEU A 242 -14.01 7.28 -2.15
N ALA A 243 -14.06 6.23 -3.00
CA ALA A 243 -13.39 6.20 -4.30
C ALA A 243 -13.88 7.32 -5.22
N GLN A 244 -15.19 7.53 -5.31
CA GLN A 244 -15.79 8.61 -6.13
C GLN A 244 -15.35 10.00 -5.64
N ARG A 245 -15.24 10.19 -4.32
CA ARG A 245 -14.71 11.42 -3.75
C ARG A 245 -13.24 11.62 -4.08
N LEU A 246 -12.42 10.56 -4.03
CA LEU A 246 -11.02 10.61 -4.44
C LEU A 246 -10.89 10.91 -5.92
N GLU A 247 -11.66 10.27 -6.78
CA GLU A 247 -11.69 10.57 -8.23
C GLU A 247 -11.97 12.06 -8.47
N ALA A 248 -12.96 12.62 -7.78
CA ALA A 248 -13.33 14.01 -7.90
C ALA A 248 -12.27 15.00 -7.33
N ALA A 249 -11.36 14.54 -6.47
CA ALA A 249 -10.33 15.37 -5.85
C ALA A 249 -9.09 15.56 -6.73
N PHE A 250 -8.83 14.64 -7.66
CA PHE A 250 -7.76 14.78 -8.65
C PHE A 250 -8.23 15.57 -9.87
N VAL A 251 -7.30 16.22 -10.57
CA VAL A 251 -7.62 16.95 -11.82
C VAL A 251 -7.90 15.99 -12.95
N ASP A 252 -7.10 14.93 -13.08
CA ASP A 252 -7.25 13.87 -14.08
C ASP A 252 -7.25 12.51 -13.40
N ALA A 253 -8.42 11.91 -13.27
CA ALA A 253 -8.60 10.63 -12.63
C ALA A 253 -9.62 9.76 -13.33
N GLU A 254 -9.45 8.46 -13.22
CA GLU A 254 -10.40 7.45 -13.67
C GLU A 254 -10.64 6.41 -12.57
N LEU A 255 -11.88 5.93 -12.46
CA LEU A 255 -12.30 4.91 -11.51
C LEU A 255 -12.66 3.62 -12.22
N ALA A 256 -11.94 2.55 -11.89
CA ALA A 256 -12.23 1.17 -12.30
C ALA A 256 -12.73 0.38 -11.09
N THR A 257 -13.89 -0.27 -11.20
CA THR A 257 -14.47 -1.06 -10.12
C THR A 257 -14.33 -2.55 -10.37
N ILE A 258 -14.07 -3.32 -9.30
CA ILE A 258 -13.98 -4.78 -9.31
C ILE A 258 -15.02 -5.32 -8.32
N GLU A 259 -16.11 -5.93 -8.82
CA GLU A 259 -17.26 -6.35 -8.01
C GLU A 259 -16.92 -7.48 -7.02
N SER A 260 -15.94 -8.32 -7.33
CA SER A 260 -15.48 -9.43 -6.49
C SER A 260 -14.47 -9.02 -5.41
N GLY A 261 -13.86 -7.83 -5.51
CA GLY A 261 -12.75 -7.40 -4.66
C GLY A 261 -13.17 -6.72 -3.36
N THR A 262 -12.25 -6.76 -2.39
CA THR A 262 -12.32 -6.07 -1.11
C THR A 262 -11.11 -5.13 -0.94
N THR A 263 -10.68 -4.83 0.29
CA THR A 263 -9.52 -3.97 0.56
C THR A 263 -8.25 -4.44 -0.16
N PHE A 264 -7.99 -5.75 -0.14
CA PHE A 264 -6.84 -6.34 -0.82
C PHE A 264 -7.19 -6.80 -2.24
N VAL A 265 -7.83 -5.93 -3.02
CA VAL A 265 -8.29 -6.22 -4.38
C VAL A 265 -7.19 -6.76 -5.28
N MET A 266 -5.93 -6.38 -5.06
CA MET A 266 -4.75 -6.89 -5.78
C MET A 266 -4.40 -8.35 -5.42
N MET A 267 -4.93 -8.88 -4.30
CA MET A 267 -4.85 -10.29 -3.96
C MET A 267 -6.08 -11.06 -4.44
N ASP A 268 -7.24 -10.41 -4.38
CA ASP A 268 -8.52 -11.00 -4.76
C ASP A 268 -8.59 -11.22 -6.28
N GLU A 269 -8.19 -10.20 -7.05
CA GLU A 269 -8.30 -10.17 -8.52
C GLU A 269 -7.00 -9.60 -9.17
N PRO A 270 -5.86 -10.27 -9.02
CA PRO A 270 -4.54 -9.74 -9.41
C PRO A 270 -4.43 -9.42 -10.91
N GLU A 271 -5.04 -10.23 -11.78
CA GLU A 271 -4.99 -10.02 -13.23
C GLU A 271 -5.88 -8.84 -13.65
N LEU A 272 -7.07 -8.68 -13.05
CA LEU A 272 -7.93 -7.52 -13.33
C LEU A 272 -7.27 -6.20 -12.91
N VAL A 273 -6.62 -6.19 -11.74
CA VAL A 273 -5.84 -5.03 -11.29
C VAL A 273 -4.68 -4.76 -12.24
N ALA A 274 -3.93 -5.80 -12.63
CA ALA A 274 -2.81 -5.66 -13.55
C ALA A 274 -3.28 -5.13 -14.92
N ASP A 275 -4.39 -5.61 -15.45
CA ASP A 275 -4.94 -5.15 -16.73
C ASP A 275 -5.43 -3.69 -16.67
N ALA A 276 -6.02 -3.27 -15.55
CA ALA A 276 -6.38 -1.87 -15.35
C ALA A 276 -5.14 -0.98 -15.36
N VAL A 277 -4.09 -1.38 -14.61
CA VAL A 277 -2.81 -0.65 -14.56
C VAL A 277 -2.14 -0.58 -15.94
N ARG A 278 -2.09 -1.69 -16.70
CA ARG A 278 -1.52 -1.71 -18.05
C ARG A 278 -2.20 -0.70 -18.98
N ARG A 279 -3.54 -0.72 -19.02
CA ARG A 279 -4.31 0.21 -19.87
C ARG A 279 -4.03 1.66 -19.49
N PHE A 280 -4.01 1.95 -18.20
CA PHE A 280 -3.75 3.28 -17.68
C PHE A 280 -2.34 3.76 -18.02
N VAL A 281 -1.30 2.95 -17.75
CA VAL A 281 0.11 3.32 -18.01
C VAL A 281 0.40 3.44 -19.50
N ALA A 282 -0.22 2.61 -20.34
CA ALA A 282 -0.07 2.69 -21.81
C ALA A 282 -0.60 4.00 -22.39
N GLY A 283 -1.20 4.86 -21.59
CA GLY A 283 -1.73 6.13 -22.08
C GLY A 283 -2.87 5.94 -23.06
N ALA A 284 -3.66 4.88 -22.89
CA ALA A 284 -4.96 4.79 -23.52
C ALA A 284 -5.84 5.95 -22.99
N ALA A 285 -5.29 7.16 -23.18
CA ALA A 285 -6.04 8.37 -23.25
C ALA A 285 -6.95 8.19 -24.46
N GLN A 286 -8.19 8.08 -24.21
CA GLN A 286 -9.26 8.59 -25.04
C GLN A 286 -10.50 7.77 -24.84
N GLU A 287 -11.26 8.17 -23.85
CA GLU A 287 -12.67 8.45 -24.06
C GLU A 287 -13.25 8.98 -22.73
N PRO A 288 -14.32 9.78 -22.73
CA PRO A 288 -14.75 10.53 -21.56
C PRO A 288 -15.14 9.61 -20.40
N LYS A 289 -14.71 10.01 -19.22
CA LYS A 289 -14.89 9.47 -17.88
C LYS A 289 -16.19 8.67 -17.71
N ARG A 290 -16.12 7.35 -17.82
CA ARG A 290 -17.14 6.42 -17.32
C ARG A 290 -16.47 5.39 -16.43
N PRO A 291 -17.06 5.06 -15.27
CA PRO A 291 -16.56 3.95 -14.47
C PRO A 291 -16.57 2.67 -15.32
N VAL A 292 -15.43 1.99 -15.38
CA VAL A 292 -15.29 0.71 -16.08
C VAL A 292 -15.49 -0.41 -15.07
N ALA A 293 -16.60 -1.12 -15.14
CA ALA A 293 -16.78 -2.34 -14.37
C ALA A 293 -15.90 -3.45 -14.97
N LEU A 294 -15.02 -4.03 -14.15
CA LEU A 294 -14.20 -5.17 -14.52
C LEU A 294 -14.85 -6.44 -14.00
N ALA A 295 -15.33 -7.30 -14.91
CA ALA A 295 -15.92 -8.58 -14.55
C ALA A 295 -14.84 -9.64 -14.34
N SER A 296 -14.99 -10.47 -13.29
CA SER A 296 -14.25 -11.72 -13.15
C SER A 296 -14.70 -12.71 -14.22
N ALA A 297 -13.75 -13.34 -14.90
CA ALA A 297 -14.01 -14.39 -15.89
C ALA A 297 -14.41 -15.71 -15.23
#